data_aaf6bfbef5d51e31f5bd981f2d17da3c
#
_entry.id   aaf6bfbef5d51e31f5bd981f2d17da3c
#
_cell.length_a   1.000
_cell.length_b   1.000
_cell.length_c   1.000
_cell.angle_alpha   90.00
_cell.angle_beta   90.00
_cell.angle_gamma   90.00
#
_symmetry.space_group_name_H-M   'P 1'
#
loop_
_entity.id
_entity.type
_entity.pdbx_description
1 polymer ?
#
loop_
_entity_poly.entity_id
_entity_poly.type
_entity_poly.pdbx_seq_one_letter_code
_entity_poly.pdbx_strand_id
1 'polypeptide(L)'
;MNKIISTEERIFMSVVGPSGSGKTDLIFKMLIGRTFSPKFNQILYFYKEMQQLYINVQQKLNIRFIRFTGFDNMPNLENCLVVFDDSCEEIYNEKEFVKLATAGRHRGVHVIFVKHNLYHRSKNSRTIDLNTTHIILFKSPRDVQQVEVLENN
;
A
#
# COMPACT_ATOMS: atom_id res chain seq x y z
N MET A 1 -10.28 19.01 3.22
CA MET A 1 -11.31 18.44 2.33
C MET A 1 -11.19 16.92 2.33
N ASN A 2 -12.22 16.22 2.75
CA ASN A 2 -12.22 14.76 2.77
C ASN A 2 -12.49 14.23 1.36
N LYS A 3 -11.46 13.79 0.68
CA LYS A 3 -11.63 13.11 -0.60
C LYS A 3 -12.03 11.66 -0.35
N ILE A 4 -13.10 11.23 -1.00
CA ILE A 4 -13.53 9.84 -1.02
C ILE A 4 -12.88 9.16 -2.22
N ILE A 5 -12.30 8.00 -1.98
CA ILE A 5 -11.72 7.16 -3.03
C ILE A 5 -12.69 6.02 -3.32
N SER A 6 -13.13 5.91 -4.57
CA SER A 6 -14.02 4.84 -4.98
C SER A 6 -13.31 3.49 -4.98
N THR A 7 -13.91 2.49 -4.34
CA THR A 7 -13.42 1.11 -4.38
C THR A 7 -14.06 0.29 -5.50
N GLU A 8 -14.92 0.90 -6.29
CA GLU A 8 -15.49 0.29 -7.50
C GLU A 8 -14.44 0.18 -8.60
N GLU A 9 -13.46 1.09 -8.60
CA GLU A 9 -12.29 1.02 -9.45
C GLU A 9 -11.12 0.45 -8.68
N ARG A 10 -10.19 -0.16 -9.40
CA ARG A 10 -9.00 -0.73 -8.80
C ARG A 10 -8.15 0.34 -8.13
N ILE A 11 -7.72 0.07 -6.91
CA ILE A 11 -6.77 0.87 -6.16
C ILE A 11 -5.44 0.12 -6.09
N PHE A 12 -4.38 0.77 -6.56
CA PHE A 12 -3.00 0.36 -6.38
C PHE A 12 -2.24 1.58 -5.88
N MET A 13 -2.17 1.72 -4.56
CA MET A 13 -1.75 2.96 -3.90
C MET A 13 -0.39 2.81 -3.23
N SER A 14 0.49 3.76 -3.49
CA SER A 14 1.74 3.88 -2.74
C SER A 14 1.65 4.99 -1.70
N VAL A 15 2.18 4.72 -0.51
CA VAL A 15 2.33 5.70 0.58
C VAL A 15 3.82 5.89 0.81
N VAL A 16 4.33 7.06 0.48
CA VAL A 16 5.76 7.33 0.36
C VAL A 16 6.22 8.32 1.41
N GLY A 17 7.30 8.01 2.09
CA GLY A 17 7.92 8.90 3.06
C GLY A 17 8.98 8.19 3.89
N PRO A 18 9.81 8.96 4.60
CA PRO A 18 10.85 8.40 5.43
C PRO A 18 10.27 7.59 6.60
N SER A 19 11.10 6.73 7.18
CA SER A 19 10.75 6.00 8.39
C SER A 19 10.36 6.95 9.51
N GLY A 20 9.29 6.63 10.24
CA GLY A 20 8.80 7.46 11.33
C GLY A 20 7.99 8.70 10.89
N SER A 21 7.62 8.81 9.62
CA SER A 21 6.84 9.95 9.12
C SER A 21 5.33 9.86 9.39
N GLY A 22 4.85 8.72 9.88
CA GLY A 22 3.42 8.53 10.16
C GLY A 22 2.63 7.82 9.06
N LYS A 23 3.29 7.10 8.17
CA LYS A 23 2.66 6.38 7.06
C LYS A 23 1.66 5.34 7.54
N THR A 24 2.06 4.49 8.47
CA THR A 24 1.20 3.44 9.04
C THR A 24 -0.03 4.03 9.73
N ASP A 25 0.16 5.09 10.51
CA ASP A 25 -0.93 5.78 11.19
C ASP A 25 -1.94 6.35 10.19
N LEU A 26 -1.46 6.96 9.11
CA LEU A 26 -2.33 7.47 8.05
C LEU A 26 -3.15 6.36 7.38
N ILE A 27 -2.52 5.23 7.08
CA ILE A 27 -3.22 4.08 6.47
C ILE A 27 -4.38 3.65 7.37
N PHE A 28 -4.17 3.49 8.67
CA PHE A 28 -5.23 3.12 9.59
C PHE A 28 -6.32 4.18 9.70
N LYS A 29 -5.96 5.45 9.71
CA LYS A 29 -6.94 6.55 9.71
C LYS A 29 -7.82 6.52 8.46
N MET A 30 -7.25 6.23 7.30
CA MET A 30 -8.01 6.07 6.06
C MET A 30 -8.95 4.86 6.11
N LEU A 31 -8.49 3.74 6.67
CA LEU A 31 -9.29 2.52 6.76
C LEU A 31 -10.42 2.63 7.79
N ILE A 32 -10.17 3.29 8.91
CA ILE A 32 -11.19 3.54 9.96
C ILE A 32 -12.19 4.58 9.50
N GLY A 33 -11.74 5.61 8.80
CA GLY A 33 -12.56 6.73 8.34
C GLY A 33 -13.41 6.40 7.12
N ARG A 34 -13.82 7.47 6.43
CA ARG A 34 -14.71 7.40 5.25
C ARG A 34 -13.94 7.60 3.94
N THR A 35 -12.64 7.39 3.94
CA THR A 35 -11.79 7.60 2.75
C THR A 35 -12.17 6.68 1.61
N PHE A 36 -12.44 5.41 1.91
CA PHE A 36 -12.79 4.42 0.90
C PHE A 36 -14.30 4.14 0.90
N SER A 37 -14.92 4.19 -0.27
CA SER A 37 -16.35 3.94 -0.43
C SER A 37 -16.64 3.20 -1.76
N PRO A 38 -17.36 2.08 -1.75
CA PRO A 38 -17.76 1.28 -0.59
C PRO A 38 -16.57 0.78 0.24
N LYS A 39 -16.83 0.43 1.50
CA LYS A 39 -15.76 -0.14 2.35
C LYS A 39 -15.33 -1.52 1.84
N PHE A 40 -14.07 -1.86 2.09
CA PHE A 40 -13.56 -3.17 1.73
C PHE A 40 -14.19 -4.26 2.59
N ASN A 41 -14.59 -5.36 1.96
CA ASN A 41 -15.19 -6.51 2.65
C ASN A 41 -14.14 -7.31 3.43
N GLN A 42 -12.92 -7.36 2.91
CA GLN A 42 -11.83 -8.11 3.50
C GLN A 42 -10.55 -7.31 3.38
N ILE A 43 -9.81 -7.20 4.48
CA ILE A 43 -8.52 -6.51 4.53
C ILE A 43 -7.47 -7.47 5.08
N LEU A 44 -6.42 -7.70 4.29
CA LEU A 44 -5.25 -8.47 4.69
C LEU A 44 -4.08 -7.51 4.87
N TYR A 45 -3.54 -7.44 6.07
CA TYR A 45 -2.46 -6.52 6.40
C TYR A 45 -1.18 -7.29 6.68
N PHE A 46 -0.23 -7.17 5.75
CA PHE A 46 1.07 -7.84 5.86
C PHE A 46 2.10 -6.95 6.54
N TYR A 47 2.76 -7.47 7.54
CA TYR A 47 3.77 -6.79 8.34
C TYR A 47 5.00 -7.67 8.56
N LYS A 48 6.13 -7.06 8.89
CA LYS A 48 7.35 -7.77 9.30
C LYS A 48 7.46 -7.91 10.81
N GLU A 49 7.24 -6.81 11.50
CA GLU A 49 7.34 -6.73 12.96
C GLU A 49 6.03 -6.25 13.55
N MET A 50 5.57 -6.94 14.60
CA MET A 50 4.34 -6.57 15.29
C MET A 50 4.49 -5.22 15.96
N GLN A 51 3.51 -4.34 15.76
CA GLN A 51 3.43 -3.05 16.41
C GLN A 51 2.20 -3.00 17.32
N GLN A 52 2.32 -2.26 18.41
CA GLN A 52 1.19 -2.07 19.34
C GLN A 52 -0.04 -1.47 18.64
N LEU A 53 0.20 -0.61 17.66
CA LEU A 53 -0.86 0.00 16.87
C LEU A 53 -1.74 -1.04 16.16
N TYR A 54 -1.17 -2.14 15.68
CA TYR A 54 -1.93 -3.21 15.03
C TYR A 54 -2.94 -3.86 16.00
N ILE A 55 -2.53 -4.09 17.24
CA ILE A 55 -3.39 -4.68 18.28
C ILE A 55 -4.58 -3.75 18.55
N ASN A 56 -4.32 -2.45 18.68
CA ASN A 56 -5.35 -1.46 18.95
C ASN A 56 -6.37 -1.35 17.80
N VAL A 57 -5.90 -1.43 16.57
CA VAL A 57 -6.74 -1.30 15.37
C VAL A 57 -7.54 -2.57 15.11
N GLN A 58 -7.00 -3.74 15.40
CA GLN A 58 -7.67 -5.02 15.21
C GLN A 58 -9.02 -5.10 15.94
N GLN A 59 -9.15 -4.41 17.06
CA GLN A 59 -10.40 -4.34 17.81
C GLN A 59 -11.47 -3.47 17.13
N LYS A 60 -11.05 -2.54 16.27
CA LYS A 60 -11.94 -1.56 15.62
C LYS A 60 -12.34 -1.96 14.19
N LEU A 61 -11.50 -2.74 13.53
CA LEU A 61 -11.67 -3.14 12.14
C LEU A 61 -11.50 -4.64 11.99
N ASN A 62 -12.25 -5.22 11.07
CA ASN A 62 -12.08 -6.62 10.71
C ASN A 62 -10.88 -6.78 9.76
N ILE A 63 -9.68 -6.54 10.29
CA ILE A 63 -8.42 -6.68 9.57
C ILE A 63 -7.73 -7.97 10.01
N ARG A 64 -7.32 -8.76 9.04
CA ARG A 64 -6.48 -9.94 9.27
C ARG A 64 -5.02 -9.53 9.16
N PHE A 65 -4.31 -9.51 10.27
CA PHE A 65 -2.87 -9.22 10.31
C PHE A 65 -2.08 -10.50 10.07
N ILE A 66 -1.19 -10.46 9.08
CA ILE A 66 -0.38 -11.62 8.68
C ILE A 66 1.08 -11.20 8.62
N ARG A 67 1.95 -11.94 9.30
CA ARG A 67 3.39 -11.73 9.19
C ARG A 67 3.85 -12.13 7.79
N PHE A 68 4.50 -11.21 7.10
CA PHE A 68 4.99 -11.45 5.75
C PHE A 68 6.27 -12.28 5.76
N THR A 69 6.22 -13.48 5.22
CA THR A 69 7.34 -14.41 5.12
C THR A 69 7.66 -14.78 3.67
N GLY A 70 7.12 -14.02 2.71
CA GLY A 70 7.28 -14.26 1.28
C GLY A 70 5.95 -14.58 0.60
N PHE A 71 5.95 -14.54 -0.72
CA PHE A 71 4.73 -14.78 -1.50
C PHE A 71 4.33 -16.25 -1.58
N ASP A 72 5.25 -17.17 -1.32
CA ASP A 72 4.95 -18.61 -1.38
C ASP A 72 3.92 -19.07 -0.35
N ASN A 73 3.81 -18.36 0.76
CA ASN A 73 2.89 -18.69 1.85
C ASN A 73 1.67 -17.78 1.91
N MET A 74 1.40 -17.03 0.84
CA MET A 74 0.27 -16.12 0.81
C MET A 74 -1.05 -16.88 0.57
N PRO A 75 -2.14 -16.45 1.23
CA PRO A 75 -3.45 -16.97 0.91
C PRO A 75 -3.86 -16.56 -0.52
N ASN A 76 -4.83 -17.25 -1.08
CA ASN A 76 -5.40 -16.85 -2.36
C ASN A 76 -6.09 -15.49 -2.22
N LEU A 77 -5.70 -14.53 -3.07
CA LEU A 77 -6.18 -13.16 -2.99
C LEU A 77 -7.30 -12.93 -4.01
N GLU A 78 -8.51 -12.70 -3.50
CA GLU A 78 -9.67 -12.32 -4.30
C GLU A 78 -10.56 -11.35 -3.52
N ASN A 79 -11.06 -10.34 -4.21
CA ASN A 79 -12.04 -9.37 -3.69
C ASN A 79 -11.64 -8.81 -2.32
N CYS A 80 -10.43 -8.31 -2.20
CA CYS A 80 -9.87 -7.82 -0.94
C CYS A 80 -8.96 -6.61 -1.14
N LEU A 81 -8.69 -5.92 -0.04
CA LEU A 81 -7.58 -5.00 0.08
C LEU A 81 -6.40 -5.73 0.72
N VAL A 82 -5.24 -5.60 0.12
CA VAL A 82 -3.97 -6.08 0.68
C VAL A 82 -3.10 -4.88 1.02
N VAL A 83 -2.60 -4.82 2.24
CA VAL A 83 -1.67 -3.77 2.67
C VAL A 83 -0.31 -4.39 2.93
N PHE A 84 0.74 -3.83 2.34
CA PHE A 84 2.12 -4.20 2.60
C PHE A 84 2.81 -3.07 3.36
N ASP A 85 3.09 -3.29 4.65
CA ASP A 85 3.74 -2.33 5.52
C ASP A 85 5.18 -2.79 5.81
N ASP A 86 6.11 -1.85 5.77
CA ASP A 86 7.54 -2.04 6.10
C ASP A 86 8.31 -3.12 5.30
N SER A 87 7.75 -3.64 4.22
CA SER A 87 8.41 -4.70 3.43
C SER A 87 8.67 -4.29 1.97
N CYS A 88 8.53 -3.02 1.65
CA CYS A 88 8.44 -2.55 0.26
C CYS A 88 9.69 -2.77 -0.59
N GLU A 89 10.88 -2.58 -0.02
CA GLU A 89 12.10 -2.71 -0.81
C GLU A 89 12.34 -4.15 -1.26
N GLU A 90 11.94 -5.10 -0.44
CA GLU A 90 12.05 -6.52 -0.77
C GLU A 90 10.98 -6.96 -1.78
N ILE A 91 9.74 -6.52 -1.61
CA ILE A 91 8.64 -6.95 -2.49
C ILE A 91 8.75 -6.44 -3.91
N TYR A 92 9.42 -5.30 -4.15
CA TYR A 92 9.62 -4.75 -5.49
C TYR A 92 10.34 -5.70 -6.44
N ASN A 93 11.21 -6.53 -5.92
CA ASN A 93 11.97 -7.50 -6.71
C ASN A 93 11.23 -8.82 -6.92
N GLU A 94 10.07 -8.99 -6.27
CA GLU A 94 9.30 -10.22 -6.33
C GLU A 94 8.37 -10.24 -7.54
N LYS A 95 8.45 -11.30 -8.34
CA LYS A 95 7.58 -11.49 -9.50
C LYS A 95 6.10 -11.48 -9.13
N GLU A 96 5.77 -12.00 -7.94
CA GLU A 96 4.39 -12.07 -7.47
C GLU A 96 3.80 -10.69 -7.17
N PHE A 97 4.63 -9.74 -6.70
CA PHE A 97 4.17 -8.37 -6.52
C PHE A 97 3.89 -7.68 -7.87
N VAL A 98 4.73 -7.93 -8.86
CA VAL A 98 4.49 -7.43 -10.23
C VAL A 98 3.19 -8.01 -10.80
N LYS A 99 2.90 -9.27 -10.53
CA LYS A 99 1.63 -9.89 -10.93
C LYS A 99 0.44 -9.24 -10.25
N LEU A 100 0.55 -8.87 -8.97
CA LEU A 100 -0.49 -8.08 -8.30
C LEU A 100 -0.69 -6.73 -8.97
N ALA A 101 0.38 -6.06 -9.34
CA ALA A 101 0.32 -4.76 -10.01
C ALA A 101 -0.38 -4.83 -11.37
N THR A 102 -0.15 -5.89 -12.13
CA THR A 102 -0.64 -6.01 -13.51
C THR A 102 -1.96 -6.77 -13.62
N ALA A 103 -2.09 -7.90 -12.94
CA ALA A 103 -3.22 -8.82 -13.09
C ALA A 103 -4.17 -8.86 -11.89
N GLY A 104 -3.83 -8.23 -10.77
CA GLY A 104 -4.64 -8.28 -9.55
C GLY A 104 -6.05 -7.72 -9.72
N ARG A 105 -6.25 -6.76 -10.62
CA ARG A 105 -7.58 -6.17 -10.86
C ARG A 105 -8.59 -7.19 -11.37
N HIS A 106 -8.18 -8.21 -12.12
CA HIS A 106 -9.07 -9.24 -12.62
C HIS A 106 -9.62 -10.13 -11.49
N ARG A 107 -8.97 -10.11 -10.34
CA ARG A 107 -9.39 -10.84 -9.14
C ARG A 107 -10.01 -9.93 -8.08
N GLY A 108 -10.20 -8.65 -8.38
CA GLY A 108 -10.74 -7.69 -7.44
C GLY A 108 -9.80 -7.39 -6.27
N VAL A 109 -8.49 -7.44 -6.50
CA VAL A 109 -7.49 -7.17 -5.46
C VAL A 109 -7.04 -5.71 -5.53
N HIS A 110 -7.26 -4.99 -4.43
CA HIS A 110 -6.72 -3.64 -4.21
C HIS A 110 -5.44 -3.75 -3.38
N VAL A 111 -4.51 -2.84 -3.58
CA VAL A 111 -3.23 -2.86 -2.89
C VAL A 111 -2.89 -1.48 -2.34
N ILE A 112 -2.44 -1.43 -1.10
CA ILE A 112 -1.76 -0.27 -0.51
C ILE A 112 -0.37 -0.75 -0.08
N PHE A 113 0.66 -0.05 -0.49
CA PHE A 113 2.03 -0.41 -0.13
C PHE A 113 2.83 0.81 0.27
N VAL A 114 3.75 0.60 1.20
CA VAL A 114 4.56 1.65 1.81
C VAL A 114 5.93 1.70 1.13
N LYS A 115 6.38 2.90 0.80
CA LYS A 115 7.71 3.15 0.23
C LYS A 115 8.46 4.16 1.07
N HIS A 116 9.78 4.00 1.18
CA HIS A 116 10.63 5.00 1.80
C HIS A 116 11.04 6.10 0.80
N ASN A 117 11.17 5.76 -0.48
CA ASN A 117 11.55 6.67 -1.55
C ASN A 117 10.54 6.61 -2.69
N LEU A 118 10.27 7.75 -3.33
CA LEU A 118 9.34 7.82 -4.46
C LEU A 118 9.83 6.99 -5.65
N TYR A 119 11.11 7.08 -5.96
CA TYR A 119 11.71 6.31 -7.04
C TYR A 119 12.64 5.24 -6.47
N HIS A 120 12.27 4.01 -6.66
CA HIS A 120 13.10 2.86 -6.31
C HIS A 120 13.75 2.30 -7.58
N ARG A 121 15.07 2.19 -7.59
CA ARG A 121 15.81 1.63 -8.72
C ARG A 121 15.83 0.11 -8.65
N SER A 122 14.78 -0.51 -9.14
CA SER A 122 14.72 -1.96 -9.30
C SER A 122 14.28 -2.32 -10.72
N LYS A 123 14.53 -3.56 -11.11
CA LYS A 123 14.12 -4.08 -12.42
C LYS A 123 12.61 -3.92 -12.69
N ASN A 124 11.80 -4.02 -11.65
CA ASN A 124 10.34 -4.05 -11.74
C ASN A 124 9.68 -2.72 -11.36
N SER A 125 10.45 -1.72 -10.92
CA SER A 125 9.88 -0.47 -10.39
C SER A 125 9.04 0.28 -11.42
N ARG A 126 9.47 0.30 -12.68
CA ARG A 126 8.72 0.96 -13.75
C ARG A 126 7.34 0.34 -13.95
N THR A 127 7.24 -0.97 -13.98
CA THR A 127 5.96 -1.67 -14.14
C THR A 127 5.03 -1.38 -12.96
N ILE A 128 5.56 -1.38 -11.75
CA ILE A 128 4.81 -1.05 -10.53
C ILE A 128 4.32 0.39 -10.58
N ASP A 129 5.19 1.34 -10.92
CA ASP A 129 4.85 2.77 -10.98
C ASP A 129 3.80 3.06 -12.06
N LEU A 130 3.89 2.42 -13.21
CA LEU A 130 2.90 2.58 -14.30
C LEU A 130 1.51 2.05 -13.92
N ASN A 131 1.42 1.11 -12.99
CA ASN A 131 0.15 0.56 -12.52
C ASN A 131 -0.36 1.25 -11.23
N THR A 132 0.40 2.17 -10.67
CA THR A 132 0.03 2.90 -9.46
C THR A 132 -1.08 3.90 -9.79
N THR A 133 -2.18 3.81 -9.05
CA THR A 133 -3.37 4.65 -9.26
C THR A 133 -3.37 5.89 -8.37
N HIS A 134 -2.79 5.78 -7.18
CA HIS A 134 -2.75 6.84 -6.17
C HIS A 134 -1.39 6.87 -5.50
N ILE A 135 -0.87 8.06 -5.26
CA ILE A 135 0.38 8.28 -4.54
C ILE A 135 0.12 9.26 -3.41
N ILE A 136 0.45 8.86 -2.18
CA ILE A 136 0.44 9.75 -1.03
C ILE A 136 1.88 10.03 -0.63
N LEU A 137 2.26 11.30 -0.66
CA LEU A 137 3.61 11.75 -0.37
C LEU A 137 3.68 12.41 1.01
N PHE A 138 4.55 11.90 1.88
CA PHE A 138 4.93 12.58 3.10
C PHE A 138 6.13 13.49 2.82
N LYS A 139 6.10 14.68 3.40
CA LYS A 139 7.16 15.66 3.21
C LYS A 139 8.49 15.12 3.73
N SER A 140 9.51 15.14 2.86
CA SER A 140 10.87 14.78 3.22
C SER A 140 11.85 15.73 2.50
N PRO A 141 12.83 16.30 3.19
CA PRO A 141 13.85 17.14 2.53
C PRO A 141 14.63 16.38 1.45
N ARG A 142 14.76 15.06 1.58
CA ARG A 142 15.47 14.24 0.60
C ARG A 142 14.72 14.06 -0.72
N ASP A 143 13.40 14.21 -0.68
CA ASP A 143 12.53 13.88 -1.81
C ASP A 143 12.00 15.14 -2.53
N VAL A 144 12.46 16.33 -2.16
CA VAL A 144 12.01 17.59 -2.76
C VAL A 144 12.22 17.58 -4.27
N GLN A 145 13.37 17.14 -4.74
CA GLN A 145 13.66 17.06 -6.18
C GLN A 145 12.77 16.06 -6.90
N GLN A 146 12.45 14.93 -6.25
CA GLN A 146 11.58 13.92 -6.81
C GLN A 146 10.14 14.42 -6.94
N VAL A 147 9.68 15.19 -5.98
CA VAL A 147 8.35 15.83 -6.01
C VAL A 147 8.29 16.86 -7.13
N GLU A 148 9.32 17.69 -7.29
CA GLU A 148 9.41 18.67 -8.38
C GLU A 148 9.32 18.01 -9.76
N VAL A 149 10.00 16.88 -9.95
CA VAL A 149 9.90 16.10 -11.19
C VAL A 149 8.48 15.60 -11.43
N LEU A 150 7.81 15.14 -10.38
CA LEU A 150 6.44 14.65 -10.47
C LEU A 150 5.45 15.78 -10.81
N GLU A 151 5.62 16.96 -10.23
CA GLU A 151 4.76 18.11 -10.49
C GLU A 151 4.93 18.68 -11.91
N ASN A 152 6.11 18.51 -12.51
CA ASN A 152 6.43 19.02 -13.84
C ASN A 152 6.09 18.02 -14.97
N ASN A 153 5.63 16.86 -14.67
CA ASN A 153 5.14 15.86 -15.61
C ASN A 153 3.61 15.87 -15.67
#